data_97bc14664f021d9b0c3832e7d18f5f2f
#
_entry.id   97bc14664f021d9b0c3832e7d18f5f2f
#
_cell.length_a   1.000
_cell.length_b   1.000
_cell.length_c   1.000
_cell.angle_alpha   90.00
_cell.angle_beta   90.00
_cell.angle_gamma   90.00
#
_symmetry.space_group_name_H-M   'P 1'
#
loop_
_entity.id
_entity.type
_entity.pdbx_description
1 polymer ?
#
loop_
_entity_poly.entity_id
_entity_poly.type
_entity_poly.pdbx_seq_one_letter_code
_entity_poly.pdbx_strand_id
1 'polypeptide(L)'
;MPKSNYSSIESIIKIAKKGGMFILVDDEKRENEGDLVISTSDTNAKNINFMAKYGRGLICLALDSLQAKRLNLSLMSPDNQSRNKTAFTVSIEAKKGITTGISA
;
A
#
# COMPACT_ATOMS: atom_id res chain seq x y z
N MET A 1 23.24 13.33 19.96
CA MET A 1 21.91 12.99 19.40
C MET A 1 21.95 11.56 18.91
N PRO A 2 21.00 10.71 19.30
CA PRO A 2 20.93 9.41 18.67
C PRO A 2 20.71 9.59 17.18
N LYS A 3 21.51 8.90 16.36
CA LYS A 3 21.30 8.88 14.92
C LYS A 3 19.93 8.27 14.66
N SER A 4 19.06 8.99 13.96
CA SER A 4 17.81 8.43 13.48
C SER A 4 18.10 7.15 12.70
N ASN A 5 17.42 6.06 13.03
CA ASN A 5 17.51 4.81 12.27
C ASN A 5 16.74 4.90 10.94
N TYR A 6 16.17 6.06 10.64
CA TYR A 6 15.39 6.29 9.43
C TYR A 6 16.22 6.99 8.35
N SER A 7 15.95 6.64 7.12
CA SER A 7 16.53 7.32 5.95
C SER A 7 15.94 8.74 5.83
N SER A 8 16.70 9.64 5.23
CA SER A 8 16.17 10.99 4.94
C SER A 8 15.06 10.94 3.90
N ILE A 9 14.12 11.87 4.00
CA ILE A 9 13.01 12.00 3.05
C ILE A 9 13.53 12.21 1.63
N GLU A 10 14.60 13.01 1.46
CA GLU A 10 15.22 13.27 0.17
C GLU A 10 15.74 11.97 -0.47
N SER A 11 16.37 11.11 0.32
CA SER A 11 16.83 9.80 -0.16
C SER A 11 15.68 8.90 -0.61
N ILE A 12 14.59 8.87 0.15
CA ILE A 12 13.40 8.09 -0.19
C ILE A 12 12.74 8.61 -1.47
N ILE A 13 12.63 9.93 -1.63
CA ILE A 13 12.09 10.53 -2.86
C ILE A 13 12.93 10.13 -4.08
N LYS A 14 14.25 10.11 -3.96
CA LYS A 14 15.13 9.66 -5.04
C LYS A 14 14.89 8.19 -5.41
N ILE A 15 14.72 7.32 -4.41
CA ILE A 15 14.42 5.91 -4.61
C ILE A 15 13.08 5.75 -5.31
N ALA A 16 12.05 6.43 -4.82
CA ALA A 16 10.71 6.39 -5.40
C ALA A 16 10.68 6.87 -6.85
N LYS A 17 11.40 7.94 -7.17
CA LYS A 17 11.50 8.47 -8.55
C LYS A 17 12.19 7.49 -9.53
N LYS A 18 13.02 6.60 -9.02
CA LYS A 18 13.68 5.54 -9.81
C LYS A 18 12.85 4.24 -9.87
N GLY A 19 11.65 4.23 -9.36
CA GLY A 19 10.79 3.06 -9.32
C GLY A 19 11.10 2.09 -8.20
N GLY A 20 11.86 2.52 -7.19
CA GLY A 20 12.24 1.68 -6.06
C GLY A 20 11.16 1.57 -4.99
N MET A 21 11.16 0.42 -4.31
CA MET A 21 10.32 0.17 -3.15
C MET A 21 10.98 0.73 -1.90
N PHE A 22 10.19 1.22 -0.96
CA PHE A 22 10.67 1.71 0.33
C PHE A 22 9.73 1.30 1.46
N ILE A 23 10.16 1.49 2.70
CA ILE A 23 9.34 1.22 3.88
C ILE A 23 8.91 2.55 4.48
N LEU A 24 7.61 2.70 4.66
CA LEU A 24 7.00 3.83 5.36
C LEU A 24 6.56 3.36 6.74
N VAL A 25 7.03 4.03 7.79
CA VAL A 25 6.67 3.70 9.18
C VAL A 25 5.78 4.80 9.73
N ASP A 26 4.69 4.42 10.36
CA ASP A 26 3.79 5.36 11.01
C ASP A 26 4.21 5.67 12.45
N ASP A 27 3.44 6.55 13.12
CA ASP A 27 3.71 6.96 14.50
C ASP A 27 3.61 5.77 15.47
N GLU A 28 4.53 5.72 16.43
CA GLU A 28 4.55 4.70 17.49
C GLU A 28 3.24 4.62 18.26
N LYS A 29 2.54 5.75 18.40
CA LYS A 29 1.27 5.83 19.09
C LYS A 29 0.09 5.34 18.28
N ARG A 30 0.26 5.20 16.95
CA ARG A 30 -0.78 4.70 16.06
C ARG A 30 -0.62 3.19 15.90
N GLU A 31 -0.02 2.71 14.84
CA GLU A 31 0.18 1.28 14.59
C GLU A 31 1.61 0.83 14.89
N ASN A 32 2.57 1.75 14.78
CA ASN A 32 4.01 1.47 14.91
C ASN A 32 4.45 0.31 14.01
N GLU A 33 3.95 0.30 12.80
CA GLU A 33 4.21 -0.72 11.78
C GLU A 33 4.84 -0.10 10.55
N GLY A 34 5.58 -0.91 9.81
CA GLY A 34 6.15 -0.53 8.53
C GLY A 34 5.36 -1.12 7.37
N ASP A 35 5.12 -0.31 6.36
CA ASP A 35 4.49 -0.72 5.12
C ASP A 35 5.49 -0.72 3.97
N LEU A 36 5.48 -1.76 3.15
CA LEU A 36 6.18 -1.74 1.87
C LEU A 36 5.40 -0.89 0.88
N VAL A 37 6.06 0.10 0.29
CA VAL A 37 5.42 1.07 -0.61
C VAL A 37 6.17 1.14 -1.93
N ILE A 38 5.43 1.18 -3.02
CA ILE A 38 5.94 1.41 -4.37
C ILE A 38 4.94 2.27 -5.15
N SER A 39 5.44 3.08 -6.06
CA SER A 39 4.59 3.84 -6.99
C SER A 39 3.78 2.90 -7.87
N THR A 40 2.50 3.20 -8.08
CA THR A 40 1.63 2.38 -8.94
C THR A 40 2.14 2.29 -10.37
N SER A 41 2.78 3.34 -10.89
CA SER A 41 3.36 3.33 -12.23
C SER A 41 4.56 2.37 -12.38
N ASP A 42 5.18 2.00 -11.28
CA ASP A 42 6.34 1.08 -11.25
C ASP A 42 5.96 -0.33 -10.80
N THR A 43 4.68 -0.57 -10.55
CA THR A 43 4.16 -1.85 -10.10
C THR A 43 4.20 -2.89 -11.21
N ASN A 44 4.70 -4.08 -10.88
CA ASN A 44 4.74 -5.24 -11.77
C ASN A 44 4.59 -6.52 -10.95
N ALA A 45 4.45 -7.66 -11.65
CA ALA A 45 4.26 -8.96 -10.99
C ALA A 45 5.37 -9.28 -9.98
N LYS A 46 6.62 -8.96 -10.30
CA LYS A 46 7.78 -9.20 -9.42
C LYS A 46 7.67 -8.43 -8.10
N ASN A 47 7.30 -7.15 -8.17
CA ASN A 47 7.17 -6.29 -7.00
C ASN A 47 5.97 -6.70 -6.12
N ILE A 48 4.86 -7.03 -6.73
CA ILE A 48 3.67 -7.51 -6.02
C ILE A 48 3.96 -8.86 -5.36
N ASN A 49 4.62 -9.78 -6.05
CA ASN A 49 5.03 -11.04 -5.46
C ASN A 49 5.98 -10.85 -4.27
N PHE A 50 6.90 -9.89 -4.37
CA PHE A 50 7.78 -9.54 -3.25
C PHE A 50 6.98 -9.08 -2.03
N MET A 51 6.00 -8.20 -2.23
CA MET A 51 5.11 -7.74 -1.15
C MET A 51 4.35 -8.91 -0.52
N ALA A 52 3.77 -9.79 -1.32
CA ALA A 52 3.02 -10.94 -0.84
C ALA A 52 3.91 -11.91 -0.04
N LYS A 53 5.11 -12.20 -0.56
CA LYS A 53 6.02 -13.17 0.04
C LYS A 53 6.66 -12.67 1.33
N TYR A 54 7.13 -11.44 1.35
CA TYR A 54 7.93 -10.89 2.46
C TYR A 54 7.15 -9.95 3.36
N GLY A 55 6.24 -9.17 2.81
CA GLY A 55 5.39 -8.27 3.59
C GLY A 55 4.31 -8.99 4.37
N ARG A 56 3.73 -10.03 3.78
CA ARG A 56 2.73 -10.92 4.41
C ARG A 56 1.46 -10.22 4.90
N GLY A 57 1.29 -8.97 4.58
CA GLY A 57 0.13 -8.19 4.92
C GLY A 57 -0.85 -8.08 3.77
N LEU A 58 -1.85 -7.25 3.95
CA LEU A 58 -2.81 -6.92 2.91
C LEU A 58 -2.17 -5.97 1.90
N ILE A 59 -2.20 -6.32 0.62
CA ILE A 59 -1.74 -5.43 -0.45
C ILE A 59 -2.85 -4.47 -0.79
N CYS A 60 -2.60 -3.18 -0.61
CA CYS A 60 -3.59 -2.12 -0.79
C CYS A 60 -3.15 -1.15 -1.88
N LEU A 61 -4.12 -0.66 -2.64
CA LEU A 61 -3.95 0.48 -3.53
C LEU A 61 -4.52 1.72 -2.85
N ALA A 62 -3.67 2.72 -2.61
CA ALA A 62 -4.12 3.99 -2.07
C ALA A 62 -4.76 4.84 -3.17
N LEU A 63 -6.00 5.22 -2.98
CA LEU A 63 -6.78 6.02 -3.93
C LEU A 63 -7.31 7.28 -3.24
N ASP A 64 -7.38 8.35 -3.99
CA ASP A 64 -8.16 9.51 -3.55
C ASP A 64 -9.67 9.29 -3.75
N SER A 65 -10.48 10.16 -3.15
CA SER A 65 -11.94 10.06 -3.23
C SER A 65 -12.46 10.15 -4.66
N LEU A 66 -11.81 10.91 -5.52
CA LEU A 66 -12.22 11.07 -6.91
C LEU A 66 -12.04 9.76 -7.69
N GLN A 67 -10.90 9.09 -7.53
CA GLN A 67 -10.63 7.80 -8.17
C GLN A 67 -11.56 6.70 -7.66
N ALA A 68 -11.77 6.63 -6.34
CA ALA A 68 -12.71 5.68 -5.75
C ALA A 68 -14.12 5.86 -6.32
N LYS A 69 -14.55 7.11 -6.50
CA LYS A 69 -15.86 7.45 -7.08
C LYS A 69 -15.95 7.07 -8.55
N ARG A 70 -14.89 7.35 -9.32
CA ARG A 70 -14.84 6.96 -10.76
C ARG A 70 -14.93 5.46 -10.95
N LEU A 71 -14.32 4.68 -10.07
CA LEU A 71 -14.35 3.22 -10.10
C LEU A 71 -15.59 2.64 -9.42
N ASN A 72 -16.47 3.50 -8.91
CA ASN A 72 -17.69 3.10 -8.21
C ASN A 72 -17.42 2.13 -7.04
N LEU A 73 -16.39 2.42 -6.26
CA LEU A 73 -16.00 1.60 -5.12
C LEU A 73 -16.74 2.04 -3.86
N SER A 74 -17.46 1.11 -3.23
CA SER A 74 -18.08 1.31 -1.93
C SER A 74 -17.17 0.84 -0.80
N LEU A 75 -17.40 1.34 0.41
CA LEU A 75 -16.71 0.84 1.59
C LEU A 75 -17.04 -0.65 1.83
N MET A 76 -16.05 -1.39 2.29
CA MET A 76 -16.19 -2.81 2.62
C MET A 76 -17.25 -3.03 3.69
N SER A 77 -17.30 -2.15 4.67
CA SER A 77 -18.33 -2.15 5.70
C SER A 77 -18.85 -0.73 5.92
N PRO A 78 -20.18 -0.50 5.88
CA PRO A 78 -20.76 0.79 6.23
C PRO A 78 -20.60 1.11 7.72
N ASP A 79 -20.45 0.09 8.57
CA ASP A 79 -20.18 0.22 10.01
C ASP A 79 -18.78 -0.29 10.31
N ASN A 80 -17.81 0.63 10.21
CA ASN A 80 -16.40 0.31 10.39
C ASN A 80 -16.04 0.24 11.87
N GLN A 81 -15.89 -0.97 12.39
CA GLN A 81 -15.54 -1.26 13.78
C GLN A 81 -14.04 -1.49 13.99
N SER A 82 -13.20 -1.34 12.97
CA SER A 82 -11.76 -1.50 13.12
C SER A 82 -11.19 -0.44 14.09
N ARG A 83 -10.09 -0.80 14.77
CA ARG A 83 -9.45 0.09 15.77
C ARG A 83 -9.14 1.49 15.23
N ASN A 84 -8.62 1.58 14.02
CA ASN A 84 -8.21 2.83 13.38
C ASN A 84 -9.23 3.35 12.37
N LYS A 85 -10.35 2.67 12.19
CA LYS A 85 -11.42 3.00 11.22
C LYS A 85 -10.87 3.26 9.82
N THR A 86 -9.91 2.49 9.38
CA THR A 86 -9.31 2.59 8.05
C THR A 86 -10.39 2.40 6.98
N ALA A 87 -10.45 3.33 6.04
CA ALA A 87 -11.48 3.36 5.01
C ALA A 87 -11.18 2.36 3.88
N PHE A 88 -11.31 1.07 4.17
CA PHE A 88 -11.21 0.03 3.15
C PHE A 88 -12.44 0.02 2.26
N THR A 89 -12.22 -0.03 0.95
CA THR A 89 -13.26 -0.31 -0.02
C THR A 89 -13.45 -1.82 -0.20
N VAL A 90 -14.42 -2.21 -1.02
CA VAL A 90 -14.46 -3.58 -1.55
C VAL A 90 -13.15 -3.91 -2.25
N SER A 91 -12.78 -5.19 -2.28
CA SER A 91 -11.56 -5.63 -2.97
C SER A 91 -11.67 -5.41 -4.47
N ILE A 92 -10.53 -5.19 -5.11
CA ILE A 92 -10.42 -5.01 -6.55
C ILE A 92 -9.39 -5.97 -7.12
N GLU A 93 -9.46 -6.18 -8.42
CA GLU A 93 -8.46 -6.94 -9.17
C GLU A 93 -8.26 -6.32 -10.55
N ALA A 94 -7.18 -6.69 -11.22
CA ALA A 94 -6.96 -6.27 -12.60
C ALA A 94 -8.03 -6.87 -13.51
N LYS A 95 -8.47 -6.10 -14.52
CA LYS A 95 -9.50 -6.54 -15.47
C LYS A 95 -9.04 -7.69 -16.38
N LYS A 96 -7.73 -7.77 -16.66
CA LYS A 96 -7.15 -8.74 -17.57
C LYS A 96 -5.83 -9.30 -17.03
N GLY A 97 -5.45 -10.48 -17.48
CA GLY A 97 -4.15 -11.08 -17.19
C GLY A 97 -4.03 -11.67 -15.79
N ILE A 98 -5.14 -11.98 -15.15
CA ILE A 98 -5.19 -12.55 -13.80
C ILE A 98 -5.81 -13.95 -13.81
N THR A 99 -5.55 -14.68 -12.74
CA THR A 99 -6.17 -15.98 -12.45
C THR A 99 -7.00 -15.87 -11.17
N THR A 100 -7.55 -16.99 -10.71
CA THR A 100 -8.26 -17.05 -9.42
C THR A 100 -7.31 -16.91 -8.24
N GLY A 101 -7.84 -16.42 -7.09
CA GLY A 101 -7.06 -16.20 -5.88
C GLY A 101 -6.18 -14.95 -6.00
N ILE A 102 -5.08 -14.93 -5.23
CA ILE A 102 -4.10 -13.84 -5.27
C ILE A 102 -3.13 -14.09 -6.43
N SER A 103 -3.13 -13.17 -7.38
CA SER A 103 -2.30 -13.25 -8.59
C SER A 103 -1.36 -12.04 -8.66
N ALA A 104 -0.08 -12.27 -8.62
CA ALA A 104 0.91 -11.22 -8.76
C ALA A 104 1.11 -10.82 -10.24
#